data_8cb70b54d387a14dc4d405d6b49b5f26
#
_entry.id   8cb70b54d387a14dc4d405d6b49b5f26
#
_cell.length_a   1.000
_cell.length_b   1.000
_cell.length_c   1.000
_cell.angle_alpha   90.00
_cell.angle_beta   90.00
_cell.angle_gamma   90.00
#
_symmetry.space_group_name_H-M   'P 1'
#
loop_
_entity.id
_entity.type
_entity.pdbx_description
1 polymer ?
#
loop_
_entity_poly.entity_id
_entity_poly.type
_entity_poly.pdbx_seq_one_letter_code
_entity_poly.pdbx_strand_id
1 'polypeptide(L)'
;MNENEMHASNVIRHLYVHFPFCARICPYCAFYKTRGNATEVARFCEALVSEARRVAKKFPLTVETIFFGGGTPTALSTVQLKNLLERFREIFDLSALREWSIEANPGSVSVKKAVTLRESGINRISLGVQTWDNQLLKLLGREHDAAQAEESFHIFRSAEFSNISVDLMFALPGQTERQWRDSLQKTIALQPEHISTYCLTYEEDTEFLARFQRGEFAVNDETETRFLELAMTTLETAGYEQYEISNYARRGFRSEHNRAYWRGADYIGIGPSAFSTRGLERWQNVANHNEYARRLFANESPVASIEKLTPAMKRTEHIALGLRTREGIGAHTIGQNQAERLISDGLLSRQANRFALTRAGKLLADSVAEELL
;
A
#
# COMPACT_ATOMS: atom_id res chain seq x y z
N MET A 1 18.86 20.34 0.27
CA MET A 1 17.77 20.88 1.12
C MET A 1 18.35 21.92 2.04
N ASN A 2 17.91 23.16 1.94
CA ASN A 2 18.24 24.17 2.94
C ASN A 2 17.60 23.77 4.28
N GLU A 3 18.22 24.11 5.42
CA GLU A 3 17.65 23.84 6.76
C GLU A 3 16.20 24.36 6.93
N ASN A 4 15.79 25.32 6.13
CA ASN A 4 14.41 25.84 6.07
C ASN A 4 13.40 24.92 5.38
N GLU A 5 13.81 23.94 4.57
CA GLU A 5 12.91 22.95 3.96
C GLU A 5 12.69 21.73 4.87
N MET A 6 13.56 21.50 5.86
CA MET A 6 13.37 20.48 6.90
C MET A 6 12.38 20.90 8.02
N HIS A 7 11.99 22.15 8.09
CA HIS A 7 10.87 22.63 8.90
C HIS A 7 9.55 22.64 8.13
N ALA A 8 9.32 21.63 7.26
CA ALA A 8 8.03 21.39 6.64
C ALA A 8 6.95 21.30 7.73
N SER A 9 5.88 21.99 7.51
CA SER A 9 4.73 22.22 8.38
C SER A 9 4.52 21.11 9.41
N ASN A 10 4.51 21.45 10.70
CA ASN A 10 4.19 20.55 11.84
C ASN A 10 2.80 19.86 11.70
N VAL A 11 2.14 20.01 10.55
CA VAL A 11 0.77 19.59 10.26
C VAL A 11 0.78 18.25 9.54
N ILE A 12 0.18 17.24 10.14
CA ILE A 12 0.00 15.92 9.56
C ILE A 12 -1.14 15.95 8.54
N ARG A 13 -0.90 15.34 7.35
CA ARG A 13 -1.85 15.32 6.23
C ARG A 13 -2.35 13.93 5.88
N HIS A 14 -1.68 12.88 6.35
CA HIS A 14 -1.89 11.51 5.91
C HIS A 14 -2.15 10.61 7.11
N LEU A 15 -3.25 9.85 7.05
CA LEU A 15 -3.61 8.87 8.07
C LEU A 15 -3.64 7.47 7.46
N TYR A 16 -2.92 6.53 8.05
CA TYR A 16 -3.03 5.10 7.77
C TYR A 16 -3.79 4.42 8.89
N VAL A 17 -4.74 3.56 8.57
CA VAL A 17 -5.55 2.84 9.57
C VAL A 17 -5.41 1.35 9.33
N HIS A 18 -4.79 0.66 10.29
CA HIS A 18 -4.51 -0.76 10.19
C HIS A 18 -5.63 -1.62 10.77
N PHE A 19 -6.20 -2.47 9.91
CA PHE A 19 -7.18 -3.50 10.29
C PHE A 19 -6.49 -4.85 10.32
N PRO A 20 -6.41 -5.53 11.48
CA PRO A 20 -5.67 -6.79 11.57
C PRO A 20 -6.48 -8.01 11.11
N PHE A 21 -7.80 -7.89 10.93
CA PHE A 21 -8.66 -9.05 10.74
C PHE A 21 -8.76 -9.47 9.29
N CYS A 22 -8.57 -10.78 9.06
CA CYS A 22 -8.85 -11.48 7.81
C CYS A 22 -9.75 -12.68 8.08
N ALA A 23 -10.65 -13.00 7.15
CA ALA A 23 -11.43 -14.24 7.21
C ALA A 23 -10.49 -15.45 7.09
N ARG A 24 -9.49 -15.34 6.18
CA ARG A 24 -8.42 -16.33 5.99
C ARG A 24 -7.05 -15.65 5.95
N ILE A 25 -6.05 -16.30 6.53
CA ILE A 25 -4.65 -15.87 6.48
C ILE A 25 -4.00 -16.48 5.24
N CYS A 26 -3.55 -15.62 4.32
CA CYS A 26 -2.83 -16.04 3.13
C CYS A 26 -1.40 -16.47 3.47
N PRO A 27 -0.87 -17.57 2.91
CA PRO A 27 0.43 -18.14 3.29
C PRO A 27 1.64 -17.27 2.91
N TYR A 28 1.46 -16.29 2.02
CA TYR A 28 2.52 -15.37 1.58
C TYR A 28 2.53 -14.02 2.32
N CYS A 29 1.47 -13.71 3.09
CA CYS A 29 1.26 -12.37 3.59
C CYS A 29 2.13 -12.06 4.82
N ALA A 30 2.93 -11.00 4.75
CA ALA A 30 3.79 -10.51 5.84
C ALA A 30 3.14 -9.48 6.75
N PHE A 31 2.02 -8.86 6.35
CA PHE A 31 1.34 -7.87 7.18
C PHE A 31 0.87 -8.49 8.49
N TYR A 32 0.85 -7.67 9.57
CA TYR A 32 0.20 -8.09 10.79
C TYR A 32 -1.28 -8.39 10.53
N LYS A 33 -1.68 -9.63 10.74
CA LYS A 33 -3.03 -10.13 10.49
C LYS A 33 -3.38 -11.22 11.50
N THR A 34 -4.67 -11.33 11.78
CA THR A 34 -5.22 -12.33 12.68
C THR A 34 -6.64 -12.70 12.27
N ARG A 35 -7.15 -13.77 12.82
CA ARG A 35 -8.59 -14.03 12.83
C ARG A 35 -9.18 -13.42 14.10
N GLY A 36 -10.41 -12.93 14.01
CA GLY A 36 -11.12 -12.42 15.18
C GLY A 36 -12.56 -12.90 15.20
N ASN A 37 -13.10 -13.10 16.40
CA ASN A 37 -14.53 -13.31 16.60
C ASN A 37 -15.26 -11.94 16.67
N ALA A 38 -16.58 -11.97 16.66
CA ALA A 38 -17.41 -10.77 16.64
C ALA A 38 -17.15 -9.83 17.84
N THR A 39 -16.89 -10.38 19.01
CA THR A 39 -16.60 -9.60 20.24
C THR A 39 -15.25 -8.91 20.14
N GLU A 40 -14.22 -9.60 19.68
CA GLU A 40 -12.88 -9.03 19.46
C GLU A 40 -12.91 -7.92 18.42
N VAL A 41 -13.61 -8.14 17.30
CA VAL A 41 -13.78 -7.12 16.24
C VAL A 41 -14.50 -5.89 16.77
N ALA A 42 -15.59 -6.05 17.53
CA ALA A 42 -16.31 -4.92 18.12
C ALA A 42 -15.43 -4.14 19.10
N ARG A 43 -14.72 -4.85 19.99
CA ARG A 43 -13.78 -4.25 20.93
C ARG A 43 -12.65 -3.50 20.23
N PHE A 44 -12.12 -4.07 19.17
CA PHE A 44 -11.10 -3.42 18.34
C PHE A 44 -11.61 -2.13 17.72
N CYS A 45 -12.82 -2.12 17.14
CA CYS A 45 -13.40 -0.90 16.54
C CYS A 45 -13.52 0.23 17.58
N GLU A 46 -13.95 -0.05 18.81
CA GLU A 46 -14.00 0.95 19.89
C GLU A 46 -12.59 1.44 20.29
N ALA A 47 -11.62 0.55 20.37
CA ALA A 47 -10.23 0.91 20.63
C ALA A 47 -9.67 1.82 19.51
N LEU A 48 -9.93 1.48 18.24
CA LEU A 48 -9.51 2.26 17.09
C LEU A 48 -10.07 3.69 17.13
N VAL A 49 -11.36 3.84 17.48
CA VAL A 49 -12.00 5.15 17.67
C VAL A 49 -11.37 5.92 18.84
N SER A 50 -11.02 5.22 19.93
CA SER A 50 -10.32 5.83 21.07
C SER A 50 -8.95 6.39 20.66
N GLU A 51 -8.17 5.63 19.86
CA GLU A 51 -6.89 6.12 19.35
C GLU A 51 -7.08 7.29 18.39
N ALA A 52 -8.06 7.21 17.46
CA ALA A 52 -8.36 8.29 16.52
C ALA A 52 -8.63 9.62 17.25
N ARG A 53 -9.40 9.59 18.34
CA ARG A 53 -9.64 10.78 19.20
C ARG A 53 -8.36 11.31 19.85
N ARG A 54 -7.45 10.43 20.29
CA ARG A 54 -6.16 10.84 20.85
C ARG A 54 -5.27 11.49 19.80
N VAL A 55 -5.23 10.92 18.60
CA VAL A 55 -4.49 11.44 17.46
C VAL A 55 -5.01 12.82 17.11
N ALA A 56 -6.32 12.99 16.96
CA ALA A 56 -6.94 14.28 16.64
C ALA A 56 -6.66 15.36 17.70
N LYS A 57 -6.57 14.97 18.97
CA LYS A 57 -6.27 15.88 20.07
C LYS A 57 -4.77 16.22 20.18
N LYS A 58 -3.88 15.26 19.83
CA LYS A 58 -2.43 15.36 20.05
C LYS A 58 -1.70 16.09 18.93
N PHE A 59 -2.15 15.92 17.70
CA PHE A 59 -1.43 16.40 16.52
C PHE A 59 -2.21 17.49 15.78
N PRO A 60 -1.54 18.52 15.26
CA PRO A 60 -2.15 19.45 14.30
C PRO A 60 -2.39 18.68 12.98
N LEU A 61 -3.63 18.62 12.53
CA LEU A 61 -4.05 17.84 11.39
C LEU A 61 -4.70 18.73 10.32
N THR A 62 -4.36 18.47 9.06
CA THR A 62 -5.12 18.87 7.88
C THR A 62 -5.23 17.63 7.00
N VAL A 63 -6.24 16.80 7.24
CA VAL A 63 -6.30 15.46 6.66
C VAL A 63 -6.60 15.54 5.17
N GLU A 64 -5.61 15.20 4.35
CA GLU A 64 -5.73 15.13 2.89
C GLU A 64 -5.95 13.70 2.40
N THR A 65 -5.39 12.70 3.08
CA THR A 65 -5.62 11.30 2.73
C THR A 65 -5.84 10.43 3.95
N ILE A 66 -6.75 9.45 3.82
CA ILE A 66 -6.94 8.36 4.77
C ILE A 66 -6.86 7.05 4.00
N PHE A 67 -6.10 6.10 4.49
CA PHE A 67 -5.98 4.77 3.89
C PHE A 67 -6.33 3.69 4.93
N PHE A 68 -7.39 2.93 4.67
CA PHE A 68 -7.81 1.78 5.47
C PHE A 68 -7.25 0.50 4.85
N GLY A 69 -6.29 -0.13 5.52
CA GLY A 69 -5.57 -1.28 4.99
C GLY A 69 -5.13 -2.29 6.05
N GLY A 70 -4.23 -3.19 5.65
CA GLY A 70 -3.60 -4.20 6.51
C GLY A 70 -4.13 -5.60 6.28
N GLY A 71 -5.04 -6.10 7.10
CA GLY A 71 -5.74 -7.35 6.88
C GLY A 71 -6.83 -7.21 5.81
N THR A 72 -8.08 -7.09 6.23
CA THR A 72 -9.19 -6.88 5.29
C THR A 72 -10.24 -5.98 5.94
N PRO A 73 -10.18 -4.66 5.76
CA PRO A 73 -11.17 -3.74 6.33
C PRO A 73 -12.60 -4.10 5.93
N THR A 74 -12.82 -4.56 4.70
CA THR A 74 -14.13 -4.97 4.20
C THR A 74 -14.64 -6.31 4.78
N ALA A 75 -13.85 -7.01 5.60
CA ALA A 75 -14.35 -8.15 6.38
C ALA A 75 -15.31 -7.72 7.50
N LEU A 76 -15.23 -6.44 7.95
CA LEU A 76 -16.23 -5.89 8.86
C LEU A 76 -17.63 -5.96 8.26
N SER A 77 -18.65 -6.16 9.11
CA SER A 77 -20.04 -6.05 8.67
C SER A 77 -20.35 -4.63 8.17
N THR A 78 -21.37 -4.50 7.32
CA THR A 78 -21.80 -3.20 6.78
C THR A 78 -22.13 -2.21 7.91
N VAL A 79 -22.75 -2.68 9.00
CA VAL A 79 -23.08 -1.85 10.16
C VAL A 79 -21.83 -1.38 10.89
N GLN A 80 -20.86 -2.27 11.13
CA GLN A 80 -19.59 -1.91 11.77
C GLN A 80 -18.80 -0.90 10.93
N LEU A 81 -18.71 -1.13 9.60
CA LEU A 81 -18.04 -0.19 8.70
C LEU A 81 -18.73 1.19 8.73
N LYS A 82 -20.06 1.24 8.59
CA LYS A 82 -20.80 2.48 8.64
C LYS A 82 -20.53 3.25 9.93
N ASN A 83 -20.70 2.60 11.08
CA ASN A 83 -20.47 3.23 12.38
C ASN A 83 -19.03 3.75 12.52
N LEU A 84 -18.03 2.96 12.08
CA LEU A 84 -16.63 3.36 12.16
C LEU A 84 -16.34 4.59 11.28
N LEU A 85 -16.82 4.60 10.02
CA LEU A 85 -16.64 5.70 9.09
C LEU A 85 -17.32 6.99 9.57
N GLU A 86 -18.55 6.89 10.11
CA GLU A 86 -19.26 8.01 10.74
C GLU A 86 -18.45 8.59 11.91
N ARG A 87 -17.91 7.74 12.78
CA ARG A 87 -17.06 8.17 13.91
C ARG A 87 -15.77 8.85 13.43
N PHE A 88 -15.13 8.38 12.35
CA PHE A 88 -13.97 9.05 11.78
C PHE A 88 -14.32 10.44 11.23
N ARG A 89 -15.48 10.60 10.60
CA ARG A 89 -15.99 11.91 10.11
C ARG A 89 -16.32 12.87 11.25
N GLU A 90 -16.75 12.37 12.40
CA GLU A 90 -17.00 13.20 13.60
C GLU A 90 -15.69 13.64 14.28
N ILE A 91 -14.64 12.81 14.21
CA ILE A 91 -13.36 13.04 14.93
C ILE A 91 -12.44 13.98 14.15
N PHE A 92 -12.36 13.79 12.83
CA PHE A 92 -11.42 14.52 11.97
C PHE A 92 -12.13 15.58 11.13
N ASP A 93 -11.51 16.75 11.00
CA ASP A 93 -11.90 17.71 9.96
C ASP A 93 -11.44 17.15 8.59
N LEU A 94 -12.41 16.79 7.79
CA LEU A 94 -12.21 16.21 6.45
C LEU A 94 -12.44 17.22 5.32
N SER A 95 -12.45 18.52 5.61
CA SER A 95 -12.67 19.58 4.61
C SER A 95 -11.57 19.61 3.53
N ALA A 96 -10.35 19.19 3.86
CA ALA A 96 -9.21 19.09 2.94
C ALA A 96 -9.03 17.67 2.32
N LEU A 97 -9.94 16.73 2.64
CA LEU A 97 -9.80 15.35 2.22
C LEU A 97 -9.94 15.19 0.70
N ARG A 98 -8.91 14.62 0.07
CA ARG A 98 -8.87 14.31 -1.36
C ARG A 98 -9.02 12.83 -1.65
N GLU A 99 -8.45 11.98 -0.82
CA GLU A 99 -8.47 10.52 -1.00
C GLU A 99 -8.83 9.82 0.31
N TRP A 100 -9.89 9.01 0.30
CA TRP A 100 -10.18 8.04 1.34
C TRP A 100 -10.23 6.66 0.71
N SER A 101 -9.13 5.94 0.85
CA SER A 101 -8.93 4.61 0.28
C SER A 101 -9.33 3.52 1.27
N ILE A 102 -9.86 2.42 0.75
CA ILE A 102 -10.09 1.18 1.51
C ILE A 102 -9.66 -0.03 0.71
N GLU A 103 -8.95 -0.95 1.37
CA GLU A 103 -8.64 -2.27 0.81
C GLU A 103 -9.85 -3.21 0.90
N ALA A 104 -10.07 -3.94 -0.16
CA ALA A 104 -11.15 -4.91 -0.28
C ALA A 104 -10.63 -6.25 -0.83
N ASN A 105 -11.11 -7.34 -0.22
CA ASN A 105 -10.96 -8.67 -0.81
C ASN A 105 -12.20 -9.02 -1.64
N PRO A 106 -12.04 -9.57 -2.85
CA PRO A 106 -13.15 -10.13 -3.60
C PRO A 106 -13.94 -11.13 -2.75
N GLY A 107 -15.26 -11.17 -2.92
CA GLY A 107 -16.15 -12.00 -2.11
C GLY A 107 -16.52 -11.43 -0.74
N SER A 108 -15.81 -10.42 -0.23
CA SER A 108 -16.17 -9.74 1.04
C SER A 108 -17.16 -8.59 0.86
N VAL A 109 -17.52 -8.27 -0.39
CA VAL A 109 -18.29 -7.08 -0.76
C VAL A 109 -19.67 -7.48 -1.27
N SER A 110 -20.71 -6.87 -0.70
CA SER A 110 -22.08 -6.89 -1.23
C SER A 110 -22.46 -5.53 -1.82
N VAL A 111 -23.48 -5.46 -2.66
CA VAL A 111 -24.01 -4.21 -3.20
C VAL A 111 -24.32 -3.22 -2.07
N LYS A 112 -25.01 -3.67 -1.01
CA LYS A 112 -25.32 -2.85 0.16
C LYS A 112 -24.05 -2.29 0.82
N LYS A 113 -22.99 -3.10 0.96
CA LYS A 113 -21.72 -2.65 1.55
C LYS A 113 -21.02 -1.63 0.66
N ALA A 114 -20.97 -1.86 -0.66
CA ALA A 114 -20.37 -0.91 -1.60
C ALA A 114 -21.08 0.46 -1.59
N VAL A 115 -22.40 0.46 -1.63
CA VAL A 115 -23.21 1.70 -1.50
C VAL A 115 -22.91 2.40 -0.17
N THR A 116 -22.93 1.66 0.94
CA THR A 116 -22.60 2.22 2.27
C THR A 116 -21.22 2.86 2.31
N LEU A 117 -20.19 2.21 1.75
CA LEU A 117 -18.83 2.76 1.67
C LEU A 117 -18.82 4.08 0.88
N ARG A 118 -19.49 4.11 -0.27
CA ARG A 118 -19.57 5.29 -1.14
C ARG A 118 -20.25 6.46 -0.43
N GLU A 119 -21.42 6.22 0.18
CA GLU A 119 -22.17 7.21 0.94
C GLU A 119 -21.44 7.73 2.18
N SER A 120 -20.60 6.88 2.79
CA SER A 120 -19.78 7.26 3.94
C SER A 120 -18.54 8.08 3.59
N GLY A 121 -18.26 8.31 2.30
CA GLY A 121 -17.16 9.17 1.84
C GLY A 121 -15.90 8.44 1.34
N ILE A 122 -15.89 7.10 1.32
CA ILE A 122 -14.85 6.35 0.61
C ILE A 122 -14.92 6.70 -0.88
N ASN A 123 -13.79 7.12 -1.45
CA ASN A 123 -13.73 7.52 -2.86
C ASN A 123 -12.70 6.74 -3.69
N ARG A 124 -11.92 5.85 -3.06
CA ARG A 124 -10.99 4.95 -3.73
C ARG A 124 -11.04 3.54 -3.14
N ILE A 125 -11.10 2.54 -4.01
CA ILE A 125 -11.06 1.11 -3.65
C ILE A 125 -9.71 0.52 -4.11
N SER A 126 -9.08 -0.32 -3.28
CA SER A 126 -7.97 -1.19 -3.66
C SER A 126 -8.47 -2.64 -3.58
N LEU A 127 -8.72 -3.26 -4.72
CA LEU A 127 -9.31 -4.59 -4.82
C LEU A 127 -8.21 -5.64 -5.02
N GLY A 128 -7.94 -6.43 -4.00
CA GLY A 128 -6.90 -7.45 -3.98
C GLY A 128 -7.26 -8.70 -4.79
N VAL A 129 -7.20 -8.63 -6.11
CA VAL A 129 -7.48 -9.73 -7.03
C VAL A 129 -6.33 -10.74 -7.05
N GLN A 130 -5.10 -10.26 -7.06
CA GLN A 130 -3.82 -10.96 -7.11
C GLN A 130 -3.55 -11.66 -8.44
N THR A 131 -4.45 -12.47 -8.94
CA THR A 131 -4.38 -13.12 -10.25
C THR A 131 -5.78 -13.52 -10.72
N TRP A 132 -5.96 -13.71 -12.01
CA TRP A 132 -7.21 -14.22 -12.60
C TRP A 132 -7.17 -15.76 -12.86
N ASP A 133 -6.05 -16.41 -12.50
CA ASP A 133 -5.93 -17.85 -12.61
C ASP A 133 -6.37 -18.55 -11.31
N ASN A 134 -7.39 -19.40 -11.38
CA ASN A 134 -7.96 -20.06 -10.21
C ASN A 134 -7.01 -21.06 -9.54
N GLN A 135 -6.02 -21.63 -10.27
CA GLN A 135 -5.02 -22.52 -9.66
C GLN A 135 -4.02 -21.71 -8.86
N LEU A 136 -3.58 -20.56 -9.38
CA LEU A 136 -2.70 -19.64 -8.67
C LEU A 136 -3.43 -19.00 -7.47
N LEU A 137 -4.72 -18.66 -7.57
CA LEU A 137 -5.51 -18.20 -6.42
C LEU A 137 -5.54 -19.26 -5.29
N LYS A 138 -5.71 -20.52 -5.62
CA LYS A 138 -5.65 -21.64 -4.65
C LYS A 138 -4.26 -21.75 -4.01
N LEU A 139 -3.19 -21.64 -4.81
CA LEU A 139 -1.81 -21.64 -4.31
C LEU A 139 -1.60 -20.50 -3.32
N LEU A 140 -2.08 -19.28 -3.63
CA LEU A 140 -2.03 -18.09 -2.77
C LEU A 140 -2.95 -18.21 -1.55
N GLY A 141 -3.72 -19.29 -1.40
CA GLY A 141 -4.66 -19.47 -0.30
C GLY A 141 -5.84 -18.49 -0.32
N ARG A 142 -6.19 -17.94 -1.49
CA ARG A 142 -7.32 -17.01 -1.64
C ARG A 142 -8.65 -17.77 -1.52
N GLU A 143 -9.65 -17.10 -0.92
CA GLU A 143 -11.00 -17.68 -0.74
C GLU A 143 -11.91 -17.41 -1.95
N HIS A 144 -11.57 -16.40 -2.76
CA HIS A 144 -12.32 -16.07 -3.96
C HIS A 144 -11.74 -16.76 -5.20
N ASP A 145 -12.55 -16.88 -6.21
CA ASP A 145 -12.16 -17.24 -7.57
C ASP A 145 -12.21 -16.02 -8.52
N ALA A 146 -11.80 -16.22 -9.77
CA ALA A 146 -11.75 -15.15 -10.77
C ALA A 146 -13.14 -14.55 -11.06
N ALA A 147 -14.21 -15.35 -11.01
CA ALA A 147 -15.57 -14.86 -11.26
C ALA A 147 -16.04 -13.96 -10.11
N GLN A 148 -15.78 -14.33 -8.87
CA GLN A 148 -16.08 -13.50 -7.70
C GLN A 148 -15.26 -12.20 -7.67
N ALA A 149 -14.01 -12.23 -8.18
CA ALA A 149 -13.20 -11.02 -8.32
C ALA A 149 -13.82 -10.05 -9.35
N GLU A 150 -14.25 -10.55 -10.48
CA GLU A 150 -14.92 -9.77 -11.52
C GLU A 150 -16.27 -9.22 -11.03
N GLU A 151 -17.07 -10.03 -10.36
CA GLU A 151 -18.34 -9.61 -9.76
C GLU A 151 -18.10 -8.49 -8.74
N SER A 152 -17.09 -8.61 -7.86
CA SER A 152 -16.76 -7.60 -6.87
C SER A 152 -16.36 -6.26 -7.52
N PHE A 153 -15.62 -6.30 -8.63
CA PHE A 153 -15.31 -5.10 -9.41
C PHE A 153 -16.59 -4.43 -9.94
N HIS A 154 -17.49 -5.21 -10.52
CA HIS A 154 -18.77 -4.69 -11.05
C HIS A 154 -19.70 -4.19 -9.95
N ILE A 155 -19.71 -4.79 -8.75
CA ILE A 155 -20.44 -4.28 -7.59
C ILE A 155 -19.95 -2.87 -7.22
N PHE A 156 -18.64 -2.63 -7.16
CA PHE A 156 -18.11 -1.30 -6.90
C PHE A 156 -18.45 -0.31 -8.01
N ARG A 157 -18.37 -0.71 -9.28
CA ARG A 157 -18.79 0.14 -10.41
C ARG A 157 -20.26 0.51 -10.32
N SER A 158 -21.14 -0.45 -10.02
CA SER A 158 -22.57 -0.22 -9.87
C SER A 158 -22.90 0.69 -8.67
N ALA A 159 -22.03 0.73 -7.67
CA ALA A 159 -22.09 1.67 -6.55
C ALA A 159 -21.40 3.02 -6.85
N GLU A 160 -21.15 3.34 -8.14
CA GLU A 160 -20.61 4.60 -8.63
C GLU A 160 -19.18 4.93 -8.15
N PHE A 161 -18.36 3.91 -7.84
CA PHE A 161 -16.93 4.15 -7.63
C PHE A 161 -16.23 4.41 -8.97
N SER A 162 -15.65 5.59 -9.10
CA SER A 162 -14.90 6.05 -10.28
C SER A 162 -13.37 5.95 -10.08
N ASN A 163 -12.89 5.40 -8.97
CA ASN A 163 -11.47 5.18 -8.67
C ASN A 163 -11.29 3.81 -8.02
N ILE A 164 -11.06 2.80 -8.86
CA ILE A 164 -10.84 1.42 -8.42
C ILE A 164 -9.44 1.00 -8.86
N SER A 165 -8.63 0.57 -7.89
CA SER A 165 -7.39 -0.16 -8.13
C SER A 165 -7.68 -1.65 -8.21
N VAL A 166 -7.08 -2.33 -9.18
CA VAL A 166 -6.95 -3.79 -9.20
C VAL A 166 -5.52 -4.14 -8.86
N ASP A 167 -5.35 -4.89 -7.78
CA ASP A 167 -4.03 -5.27 -7.29
C ASP A 167 -3.71 -6.69 -7.75
N LEU A 168 -2.60 -6.84 -8.47
CA LEU A 168 -2.11 -8.08 -9.05
C LEU A 168 -0.75 -8.45 -8.45
N MET A 169 -0.45 -9.74 -8.46
CA MET A 169 0.86 -10.28 -8.10
C MET A 169 1.44 -11.09 -9.27
N PHE A 170 2.74 -10.98 -9.45
CA PHE A 170 3.50 -11.74 -10.44
C PHE A 170 4.69 -12.48 -9.80
N ALA A 171 5.37 -13.28 -10.59
CA ALA A 171 6.43 -14.20 -10.13
C ALA A 171 5.94 -15.20 -9.08
N LEU A 172 4.67 -15.61 -9.18
CA LEU A 172 4.10 -16.65 -8.32
C LEU A 172 4.74 -18.01 -8.64
N PRO A 173 4.90 -18.91 -7.65
CA PRO A 173 5.47 -20.23 -7.89
C PRO A 173 4.74 -20.97 -9.01
N GLY A 174 5.48 -21.33 -10.07
CA GLY A 174 4.93 -22.03 -11.24
C GLY A 174 4.11 -21.16 -12.20
N GLN A 175 4.02 -19.85 -11.98
CA GLN A 175 3.33 -18.94 -12.89
C GLN A 175 4.03 -18.87 -14.24
N THR A 176 3.28 -19.09 -15.31
CA THR A 176 3.77 -18.94 -16.69
C THR A 176 3.59 -17.51 -17.20
N GLU A 177 4.40 -17.10 -18.19
CA GLU A 177 4.25 -15.81 -18.86
C GLU A 177 2.86 -15.64 -19.48
N ARG A 178 2.27 -16.73 -20.00
CA ARG A 178 0.91 -16.71 -20.55
C ARG A 178 -0.11 -16.34 -19.48
N GLN A 179 -0.08 -16.99 -18.30
CA GLN A 179 -0.99 -16.67 -17.20
C GLN A 179 -0.84 -15.22 -16.72
N TRP A 180 0.40 -14.70 -16.70
CA TRP A 180 0.63 -13.29 -16.37
C TRP A 180 0.06 -12.34 -17.42
N ARG A 181 0.31 -12.61 -18.70
CA ARG A 181 -0.23 -11.85 -19.82
C ARG A 181 -1.77 -11.85 -19.82
N ASP A 182 -2.38 -13.02 -19.63
CA ASP A 182 -3.84 -13.15 -19.56
C ASP A 182 -4.41 -12.35 -18.36
N SER A 183 -3.72 -12.34 -17.22
CA SER A 183 -4.10 -11.53 -16.06
C SER A 183 -4.05 -10.03 -16.32
N LEU A 184 -3.00 -9.55 -16.99
CA LEU A 184 -2.90 -8.14 -17.39
C LEU A 184 -4.01 -7.76 -18.38
N GLN A 185 -4.25 -8.57 -19.41
CA GLN A 185 -5.27 -8.32 -20.42
C GLN A 185 -6.68 -8.30 -19.84
N LYS A 186 -7.00 -9.26 -18.96
CA LYS A 186 -8.29 -9.29 -18.28
C LYS A 186 -8.49 -8.07 -17.39
N THR A 187 -7.46 -7.64 -16.68
CA THR A 187 -7.51 -6.42 -15.86
C THR A 187 -7.74 -5.18 -16.72
N ILE A 188 -7.02 -5.03 -17.84
CA ILE A 188 -7.19 -3.91 -18.79
C ILE A 188 -8.61 -3.87 -19.35
N ALA A 189 -9.20 -5.03 -19.66
CA ALA A 189 -10.56 -5.12 -20.20
C ALA A 189 -11.62 -4.61 -19.21
N LEU A 190 -11.41 -4.70 -17.90
CA LEU A 190 -12.27 -4.12 -16.87
C LEU A 190 -12.16 -2.59 -16.76
N GLN A 191 -11.14 -2.01 -17.36
CA GLN A 191 -10.89 -0.56 -17.35
C GLN A 191 -10.84 0.06 -15.95
N PRO A 192 -10.04 -0.47 -14.99
CA PRO A 192 -9.82 0.21 -13.73
C PRO A 192 -9.08 1.54 -13.96
N GLU A 193 -9.14 2.45 -13.02
CA GLU A 193 -8.37 3.70 -13.07
C GLU A 193 -6.92 3.51 -12.61
N HIS A 194 -6.69 2.46 -11.83
CA HIS A 194 -5.39 2.17 -11.23
C HIS A 194 -5.12 0.66 -11.24
N ILE A 195 -3.87 0.27 -11.41
CA ILE A 195 -3.42 -1.12 -11.37
C ILE A 195 -2.14 -1.17 -10.55
N SER A 196 -2.11 -2.03 -9.53
CA SER A 196 -0.89 -2.35 -8.80
C SER A 196 -0.38 -3.71 -9.26
N THR A 197 0.93 -3.83 -9.49
CA THR A 197 1.59 -5.09 -9.82
C THR A 197 2.75 -5.32 -8.88
N TYR A 198 2.62 -6.30 -7.99
CA TYR A 198 3.62 -6.62 -6.99
C TYR A 198 4.35 -7.91 -7.36
N CYS A 199 5.69 -7.90 -7.33
CA CYS A 199 6.47 -9.12 -7.33
C CYS A 199 6.25 -9.86 -6.01
N LEU A 200 6.05 -11.18 -6.07
CA LEU A 200 6.00 -11.98 -4.85
C LEU A 200 7.37 -11.98 -4.18
N THR A 201 7.42 -11.59 -2.92
CA THR A 201 8.60 -11.70 -2.04
C THR A 201 8.36 -12.77 -0.97
N TYR A 202 9.43 -13.44 -0.56
CA TYR A 202 9.38 -14.45 0.50
C TYR A 202 9.79 -13.80 1.82
N GLU A 203 8.80 -13.28 2.53
CA GLU A 203 8.99 -12.51 3.75
C GLU A 203 9.10 -13.39 4.99
N GLU A 204 9.82 -12.91 6.01
CA GLU A 204 9.92 -13.57 7.32
C GLU A 204 8.54 -13.85 7.92
N ASP A 205 8.45 -14.90 8.73
CA ASP A 205 7.23 -15.35 9.40
C ASP A 205 6.08 -15.75 8.45
N THR A 206 6.39 -16.06 7.17
CA THR A 206 5.40 -16.57 6.19
C THR A 206 5.60 -18.06 5.91
N GLU A 207 4.48 -18.75 5.62
CA GLU A 207 4.55 -20.15 5.16
C GLU A 207 5.31 -20.26 3.84
N PHE A 208 5.19 -19.25 2.96
CA PHE A 208 5.88 -19.25 1.66
C PHE A 208 7.40 -19.19 1.82
N LEU A 209 7.93 -18.42 2.77
CA LEU A 209 9.37 -18.46 3.06
C LEU A 209 9.80 -19.84 3.55
N ALA A 210 9.05 -20.47 4.46
CA ALA A 210 9.36 -21.80 4.94
C ALA A 210 9.32 -22.85 3.81
N ARG A 211 8.40 -22.75 2.87
CA ARG A 211 8.33 -23.61 1.68
C ARG A 211 9.49 -23.36 0.71
N PHE A 212 9.85 -22.10 0.51
CA PHE A 212 11.03 -21.72 -0.29
C PHE A 212 12.32 -22.30 0.32
N GLN A 213 12.51 -22.18 1.63
CA GLN A 213 13.66 -22.72 2.34
C GLN A 213 13.75 -24.26 2.27
N ARG A 214 12.61 -24.96 2.11
CA ARG A 214 12.56 -26.40 1.86
C ARG A 214 12.78 -26.79 0.38
N GLY A 215 13.01 -25.82 -0.50
CA GLY A 215 13.21 -26.06 -1.94
C GLY A 215 11.92 -26.39 -2.72
N GLU A 216 10.73 -26.11 -2.15
CA GLU A 216 9.44 -26.31 -2.85
C GLU A 216 9.18 -25.24 -3.91
N PHE A 217 9.79 -24.06 -3.72
CA PHE A 217 9.72 -22.91 -4.62
C PHE A 217 11.11 -22.50 -5.05
N ALA A 218 11.24 -21.91 -6.23
CA ALA A 218 12.47 -21.32 -6.72
C ALA A 218 12.23 -19.86 -7.11
N VAL A 219 13.18 -19.00 -6.78
CA VAL A 219 13.26 -17.63 -7.32
C VAL A 219 14.02 -17.71 -8.64
N ASN A 220 13.57 -16.96 -9.62
CA ASN A 220 14.23 -16.81 -10.89
C ASN A 220 14.20 -15.33 -11.30
N ASP A 221 15.29 -14.63 -11.03
CA ASP A 221 15.44 -13.18 -11.26
C ASP A 221 15.19 -12.80 -12.74
N GLU A 222 15.58 -13.67 -13.68
CA GLU A 222 15.32 -13.45 -15.10
C GLU A 222 13.82 -13.50 -15.41
N THR A 223 13.09 -14.41 -14.77
CA THR A 223 11.62 -14.50 -14.91
C THR A 223 10.94 -13.30 -14.27
N GLU A 224 11.37 -12.87 -13.09
CA GLU A 224 10.84 -11.69 -12.40
C GLU A 224 11.04 -10.43 -13.24
N THR A 225 12.27 -10.22 -13.74
CA THR A 225 12.61 -9.12 -14.65
C THR A 225 11.73 -9.12 -15.88
N ARG A 226 11.60 -10.28 -16.56
CA ARG A 226 10.77 -10.42 -17.75
C ARG A 226 9.28 -10.15 -17.47
N PHE A 227 8.76 -10.57 -16.33
CA PHE A 227 7.37 -10.32 -15.96
C PHE A 227 7.12 -8.84 -15.63
N LEU A 228 8.06 -8.17 -14.99
CA LEU A 228 8.00 -6.73 -14.77
C LEU A 228 8.04 -5.96 -16.10
N GLU A 229 8.93 -6.32 -17.02
CA GLU A 229 9.00 -5.72 -18.36
C GLU A 229 7.70 -5.93 -19.16
N LEU A 230 7.11 -7.11 -19.05
CA LEU A 230 5.83 -7.43 -19.67
C LEU A 230 4.72 -6.54 -19.11
N ALA A 231 4.67 -6.36 -17.78
CA ALA A 231 3.71 -5.46 -17.13
C ALA A 231 3.89 -4.01 -17.62
N MET A 232 5.13 -3.49 -17.58
CA MET A 232 5.45 -2.14 -18.05
C MET A 232 4.97 -1.93 -19.49
N THR A 233 5.36 -2.82 -20.41
CA THR A 233 5.01 -2.69 -21.83
C THR A 233 3.50 -2.78 -22.05
N THR A 234 2.85 -3.75 -21.41
CA THR A 234 1.43 -4.02 -21.63
C THR A 234 0.55 -2.90 -21.08
N LEU A 235 0.85 -2.43 -19.85
CA LEU A 235 0.06 -1.39 -19.20
C LEU A 235 0.29 0.00 -19.81
N GLU A 236 1.53 0.33 -20.17
CA GLU A 236 1.84 1.59 -20.87
C GLU A 236 1.14 1.65 -22.25
N THR A 237 1.14 0.54 -23.01
CA THR A 237 0.43 0.44 -24.29
C THR A 237 -1.09 0.62 -24.12
N ALA A 238 -1.64 0.18 -22.98
CA ALA A 238 -3.05 0.35 -22.63
C ALA A 238 -3.39 1.74 -22.07
N GLY A 239 -2.41 2.67 -22.00
CA GLY A 239 -2.60 4.05 -21.56
C GLY A 239 -2.55 4.27 -20.05
N TYR A 240 -1.94 3.35 -19.31
CA TYR A 240 -1.61 3.54 -17.90
C TYR A 240 -0.20 4.10 -17.76
N GLU A 241 -0.04 5.15 -16.99
CA GLU A 241 1.26 5.72 -16.64
C GLU A 241 1.85 5.01 -15.43
N GLN A 242 3.04 4.41 -15.57
CA GLN A 242 3.80 3.94 -14.41
C GLN A 242 4.31 5.16 -13.63
N TYR A 243 3.77 5.41 -12.45
CA TYR A 243 4.17 6.56 -11.63
C TYR A 243 5.13 6.19 -10.49
N GLU A 244 5.21 4.91 -10.15
CA GLU A 244 6.28 4.29 -9.34
C GLU A 244 6.40 2.81 -9.75
N ILE A 245 7.37 2.08 -9.22
CA ILE A 245 7.77 0.76 -9.72
C ILE A 245 6.60 -0.22 -9.84
N SER A 246 5.74 -0.27 -8.81
CA SER A 246 4.66 -1.25 -8.73
C SER A 246 3.30 -0.71 -9.17
N ASN A 247 3.15 0.60 -9.36
CA ASN A 247 1.84 1.21 -9.53
C ASN A 247 1.68 1.99 -10.85
N TYR A 248 0.55 1.71 -11.50
CA TYR A 248 0.16 2.27 -12.79
C TYR A 248 -1.21 2.92 -12.66
N ALA A 249 -1.39 4.08 -13.27
CA ALA A 249 -2.66 4.79 -13.19
C ALA A 249 -3.00 5.50 -14.50
N ARG A 250 -4.29 5.66 -14.76
CA ARG A 250 -4.77 6.65 -15.72
C ARG A 250 -4.49 8.05 -15.18
N ARG A 251 -4.35 9.02 -16.06
CA ARG A 251 -4.07 10.41 -15.68
C ARG A 251 -5.13 10.92 -14.69
N GLY A 252 -4.65 11.43 -13.54
CA GLY A 252 -5.51 11.94 -12.46
C GLY A 252 -5.91 10.92 -11.39
N PHE A 253 -5.49 9.62 -11.51
CA PHE A 253 -5.92 8.55 -10.60
C PHE A 253 -4.76 7.88 -9.85
N ARG A 254 -3.58 8.53 -9.80
CA ARG A 254 -2.47 8.07 -8.96
C ARG A 254 -2.90 8.11 -7.49
N SER A 255 -2.56 7.07 -6.70
CA SER A 255 -2.84 7.09 -5.26
C SER A 255 -2.08 8.21 -4.57
N GLU A 256 -2.78 9.18 -4.03
CA GLU A 256 -2.19 10.31 -3.31
C GLU A 256 -1.56 9.85 -1.99
N HIS A 257 -2.17 8.87 -1.32
CA HIS A 257 -1.63 8.31 -0.09
C HIS A 257 -0.28 7.60 -0.33
N ASN A 258 -0.19 6.71 -1.32
CA ASN A 258 1.06 6.02 -1.66
C ASN A 258 2.14 7.00 -2.12
N ARG A 259 1.76 8.02 -2.91
CA ARG A 259 2.69 9.09 -3.33
C ARG A 259 3.25 9.87 -2.16
N ALA A 260 2.46 10.08 -1.11
CA ALA A 260 2.94 10.73 0.10
C ALA A 260 4.04 9.89 0.78
N TYR A 261 3.87 8.57 0.87
CA TYR A 261 4.92 7.68 1.37
C TYR A 261 6.20 7.73 0.53
N TRP A 262 6.09 7.65 -0.78
CA TRP A 262 7.26 7.70 -1.67
C TRP A 262 8.00 9.04 -1.61
N ARG A 263 7.34 10.11 -1.21
CA ARG A 263 7.95 11.43 -0.96
C ARG A 263 8.53 11.59 0.44
N GLY A 264 8.40 10.60 1.30
CA GLY A 264 8.85 10.64 2.69
C GLY A 264 8.02 11.59 3.56
N ALA A 265 6.74 11.79 3.23
CA ALA A 265 5.84 12.65 4.00
C ALA A 265 5.59 12.10 5.41
N ASP A 266 5.36 12.99 6.36
CA ASP A 266 4.92 12.65 7.70
C ASP A 266 3.49 12.09 7.66
N TYR A 267 3.24 11.03 8.42
CA TYR A 267 1.93 10.40 8.54
C TYR A 267 1.72 9.79 9.92
N ILE A 268 0.48 9.60 10.30
CA ILE A 268 0.11 8.90 11.53
C ILE A 268 -0.60 7.58 11.17
N GLY A 269 -0.06 6.50 11.73
CA GLY A 269 -0.68 5.19 11.73
C GLY A 269 -1.55 4.98 12.97
N ILE A 270 -2.77 4.51 12.77
CA ILE A 270 -3.76 4.18 13.80
C ILE A 270 -4.05 2.69 13.71
N GLY A 271 -4.10 1.99 14.83
CA GLY A 271 -4.33 0.55 14.88
C GLY A 271 -3.10 -0.25 15.28
N PRO A 272 -3.26 -1.57 15.56
CA PRO A 272 -2.17 -2.43 15.99
C PRO A 272 -1.13 -2.60 14.88
N SER A 273 0.14 -2.67 15.25
CA SER A 273 1.29 -2.75 14.32
C SER A 273 1.48 -1.54 13.38
N ALA A 274 0.60 -0.54 13.40
CA ALA A 274 0.71 0.63 12.55
C ALA A 274 1.96 1.44 12.89
N PHE A 275 2.71 1.82 11.85
CA PHE A 275 3.82 2.76 11.95
C PHE A 275 3.32 4.20 11.76
N SER A 276 4.03 5.10 12.39
CA SER A 276 3.90 6.55 12.19
C SER A 276 5.27 7.16 12.01
N THR A 277 5.38 8.25 11.23
CA THR A 277 6.60 9.04 11.15
C THR A 277 6.26 10.52 11.21
N ARG A 278 7.05 11.27 11.99
CA ARG A 278 6.94 12.73 12.10
C ARG A 278 8.31 13.34 12.32
N GLY A 279 8.78 14.08 11.35
CA GLY A 279 10.13 14.63 11.38
C GLY A 279 11.18 13.54 11.55
N LEU A 280 11.92 13.56 12.65
CA LEU A 280 12.96 12.58 12.97
C LEU A 280 12.50 11.50 13.97
N GLU A 281 11.21 11.35 14.18
CA GLU A 281 10.66 10.29 15.03
C GLU A 281 9.81 9.33 14.20
N ARG A 282 10.05 8.04 14.40
CA ARG A 282 9.23 6.95 13.92
C ARG A 282 8.79 6.13 15.12
N TRP A 283 7.54 5.70 15.14
CA TRP A 283 7.06 4.79 16.16
C TRP A 283 6.12 3.75 15.60
N GLN A 284 6.02 2.66 16.30
CA GLN A 284 5.11 1.56 15.97
C GLN A 284 4.20 1.27 17.15
N ASN A 285 2.93 1.03 16.87
CA ASN A 285 1.99 0.52 17.86
C ASN A 285 2.22 -0.97 18.14
N VAL A 286 1.79 -1.44 19.32
CA VAL A 286 1.81 -2.87 19.65
C VAL A 286 1.09 -3.67 18.57
N ALA A 287 1.68 -4.80 18.19
CA ALA A 287 1.11 -5.64 17.14
C ALA A 287 -0.13 -6.41 17.63
N ASN A 288 -0.13 -6.93 18.87
CA ASN A 288 -1.25 -7.71 19.39
C ASN A 288 -2.50 -6.84 19.57
N HIS A 289 -3.58 -7.14 18.83
CA HIS A 289 -4.83 -6.37 18.84
C HIS A 289 -5.54 -6.37 20.21
N ASN A 290 -5.41 -7.42 21.03
CA ASN A 290 -5.98 -7.47 22.35
C ASN A 290 -5.22 -6.57 23.34
N GLU A 291 -3.90 -6.59 23.27
CA GLU A 291 -3.03 -5.70 24.07
C GLU A 291 -3.22 -4.23 23.63
N TYR A 292 -3.34 -3.98 22.34
CA TYR A 292 -3.66 -2.67 21.79
C TYR A 292 -4.97 -2.12 22.38
N ALA A 293 -6.05 -2.92 22.34
CA ALA A 293 -7.34 -2.52 22.91
C ALA A 293 -7.27 -2.35 24.44
N ARG A 294 -6.57 -3.23 25.17
CA ARG A 294 -6.36 -3.12 26.61
C ARG A 294 -5.72 -1.79 26.98
N ARG A 295 -4.61 -1.44 26.32
CA ARG A 295 -3.90 -0.18 26.59
C ARG A 295 -4.79 1.04 26.37
N LEU A 296 -5.51 1.08 25.27
CA LEU A 296 -6.37 2.21 24.94
C LEU A 296 -7.51 2.39 25.94
N PHE A 297 -8.12 1.30 26.41
CA PHE A 297 -9.17 1.36 27.42
C PHE A 297 -8.63 1.71 28.82
N ALA A 298 -7.39 1.33 29.12
CA ALA A 298 -6.70 1.75 30.33
C ALA A 298 -6.14 3.18 30.26
N ASN A 299 -6.40 3.90 29.16
CA ASN A 299 -5.81 5.21 28.89
C ASN A 299 -4.27 5.22 28.78
N GLU A 300 -3.66 4.08 28.47
CA GLU A 300 -2.23 3.92 28.21
C GLU A 300 -1.89 4.21 26.74
N SER A 301 -0.60 4.43 26.43
CA SER A 301 -0.13 4.58 25.06
C SER A 301 -0.15 3.25 24.31
N PRO A 302 -0.66 3.18 23.08
CA PRO A 302 -0.55 1.98 22.25
C PRO A 302 0.86 1.77 21.68
N VAL A 303 1.76 2.74 21.79
CA VAL A 303 3.11 2.71 21.21
C VAL A 303 3.96 1.62 21.88
N ALA A 304 4.55 0.75 21.05
CA ALA A 304 5.47 -0.31 21.49
C ALA A 304 6.93 0.14 21.42
N SER A 305 7.30 0.84 20.36
CA SER A 305 8.67 1.28 20.13
C SER A 305 8.71 2.67 19.50
N ILE A 306 9.79 3.39 19.80
CA ILE A 306 10.10 4.70 19.19
C ILE A 306 11.53 4.64 18.69
N GLU A 307 11.72 4.98 17.43
CA GLU A 307 13.01 5.13 16.77
C GLU A 307 13.28 6.61 16.54
N LYS A 308 14.46 7.06 16.90
CA LYS A 308 14.95 8.40 16.57
C LYS A 308 15.81 8.32 15.32
N LEU A 309 15.34 8.92 14.27
CA LEU A 309 16.02 8.95 12.98
C LEU A 309 17.07 10.08 12.99
N THR A 310 18.21 9.83 12.38
CA THR A 310 19.18 10.88 12.10
C THR A 310 18.86 11.54 10.75
N PRO A 311 19.37 12.76 10.50
CA PRO A 311 19.27 13.37 9.17
C PRO A 311 19.87 12.52 8.06
N ALA A 312 20.92 11.74 8.36
CA ALA A 312 21.53 10.80 7.42
C ALA A 312 20.54 9.66 7.06
N MET A 313 19.90 9.03 8.05
CA MET A 313 18.87 7.99 7.82
C MET A 313 17.71 8.54 6.99
N LYS A 314 17.24 9.76 7.27
CA LYS A 314 16.19 10.40 6.47
C LYS A 314 16.61 10.67 5.04
N ARG A 315 17.87 11.04 4.81
CA ARG A 315 18.42 11.20 3.46
C ARG A 315 18.47 9.86 2.72
N THR A 316 18.96 8.81 3.36
CA THR A 316 18.95 7.43 2.85
C THR A 316 17.54 7.01 2.41
N GLU A 317 16.55 7.17 3.29
CA GLU A 317 15.15 6.88 2.97
C GLU A 317 14.63 7.71 1.78
N HIS A 318 14.94 9.01 1.76
CA HIS A 318 14.52 9.89 0.68
C HIS A 318 15.08 9.46 -0.68
N ILE A 319 16.34 8.98 -0.71
CA ILE A 319 16.96 8.45 -1.94
C ILE A 319 16.24 7.15 -2.35
N ALA A 320 16.13 6.18 -1.44
CA ALA A 320 15.54 4.88 -1.73
C ALA A 320 14.07 4.99 -2.17
N LEU A 321 13.26 5.77 -1.45
CA LEU A 321 11.84 5.97 -1.76
C LEU A 321 11.63 6.82 -3.02
N GLY A 322 12.41 7.90 -3.16
CA GLY A 322 12.28 8.83 -4.28
C GLY A 322 12.67 8.22 -5.63
N LEU A 323 13.69 7.37 -5.67
CA LEU A 323 14.12 6.66 -6.88
C LEU A 323 13.04 5.71 -7.41
N ARG A 324 12.19 5.15 -6.56
CA ARG A 324 11.07 4.31 -6.98
C ARG A 324 10.06 5.06 -7.83
N THR A 325 10.01 6.39 -7.72
CA THR A 325 9.02 7.24 -8.40
C THR A 325 9.49 7.69 -9.77
N ARG A 326 8.54 7.99 -10.65
CA ARG A 326 8.82 8.61 -11.95
C ARG A 326 9.49 9.98 -11.81
N GLU A 327 9.17 10.71 -10.74
CA GLU A 327 9.74 12.01 -10.44
C GLU A 327 11.21 11.93 -9.99
N GLY A 328 11.64 10.78 -9.47
CA GLY A 328 13.01 10.56 -9.01
C GLY A 328 13.43 11.47 -7.84
N ILE A 329 14.72 11.73 -7.70
CA ILE A 329 15.34 12.51 -6.62
C ILE A 329 16.00 13.79 -7.14
N GLY A 330 16.17 14.79 -6.26
CA GLY A 330 16.89 16.03 -6.60
C GLY A 330 18.37 15.77 -6.90
N ALA A 331 18.94 16.44 -7.90
CA ALA A 331 20.34 16.20 -8.30
C ALA A 331 21.37 16.49 -7.20
N HIS A 332 21.00 17.29 -6.20
CA HIS A 332 21.85 17.60 -5.05
C HIS A 332 21.86 16.51 -3.96
N THR A 333 21.01 15.49 -4.07
CA THR A 333 20.88 14.44 -3.03
C THR A 333 21.94 13.36 -3.12
N ILE A 334 22.56 13.19 -4.28
CA ILE A 334 23.61 12.16 -4.53
C ILE A 334 24.87 12.79 -5.11
N GLY A 335 26.00 12.05 -5.01
CA GLY A 335 27.28 12.47 -5.57
C GLY A 335 27.26 12.51 -7.10
N GLN A 336 27.84 13.55 -7.69
CA GLN A 336 27.85 13.73 -9.14
C GLN A 336 28.56 12.57 -9.86
N ASN A 337 29.70 12.11 -9.35
CA ASN A 337 30.44 11.01 -9.96
C ASN A 337 29.66 9.69 -9.94
N GLN A 338 28.93 9.40 -8.86
CA GLN A 338 28.05 8.22 -8.78
C GLN A 338 26.90 8.32 -9.79
N ALA A 339 26.27 9.50 -9.87
CA ALA A 339 25.19 9.73 -10.82
C ALA A 339 25.66 9.59 -12.28
N GLU A 340 26.84 10.15 -12.62
CA GLU A 340 27.40 10.06 -13.98
C GLU A 340 27.72 8.61 -14.38
N ARG A 341 28.23 7.80 -13.44
CA ARG A 341 28.45 6.38 -13.67
C ARG A 341 27.15 5.65 -13.99
N LEU A 342 26.13 5.78 -13.13
CA LEU A 342 24.83 5.14 -13.34
C LEU A 342 24.10 5.65 -14.61
N ILE A 343 24.35 6.89 -15.03
CA ILE A 343 23.87 7.41 -16.31
C ILE A 343 24.61 6.73 -17.46
N SER A 344 25.94 6.60 -17.37
CA SER A 344 26.74 5.88 -18.38
C SER A 344 26.32 4.43 -18.54
N ASP A 345 25.95 3.78 -17.42
CA ASP A 345 25.45 2.40 -17.40
C ASP A 345 23.96 2.30 -17.88
N GLY A 346 23.34 3.43 -18.19
CA GLY A 346 21.96 3.49 -18.68
C GLY A 346 20.90 3.24 -17.63
N LEU A 347 21.25 3.30 -16.34
CA LEU A 347 20.34 3.02 -15.21
C LEU A 347 19.63 4.26 -14.68
N LEU A 348 20.29 5.44 -14.76
CA LEU A 348 19.70 6.73 -14.41
C LEU A 348 19.56 7.63 -15.64
N SER A 349 18.58 8.51 -15.59
CA SER A 349 18.40 9.63 -16.52
C SER A 349 18.38 10.94 -15.76
N ARG A 350 19.00 12.00 -16.35
CA ARG A 350 18.93 13.35 -15.83
C ARG A 350 17.78 14.11 -16.47
N GLN A 351 16.85 14.59 -15.66
CA GLN A 351 15.70 15.38 -16.09
C GLN A 351 15.75 16.74 -15.36
N ALA A 352 16.19 17.79 -16.05
CA ALA A 352 16.46 19.10 -15.46
C ALA A 352 17.37 18.98 -14.20
N ASN A 353 16.85 19.25 -13.02
CA ASN A 353 17.60 19.19 -11.75
C ASN A 353 17.24 17.93 -10.93
N ARG A 354 16.87 16.84 -11.58
CA ARG A 354 16.49 15.57 -10.92
C ARG A 354 17.13 14.38 -11.62
N PHE A 355 17.31 13.31 -10.87
CA PHE A 355 17.67 11.99 -11.40
C PHE A 355 16.50 11.04 -11.22
N ALA A 356 16.17 10.31 -12.25
CA ALA A 356 15.14 9.27 -12.23
C ALA A 356 15.66 7.98 -12.85
N LEU A 357 15.15 6.84 -12.40
CA LEU A 357 15.46 5.56 -13.00
C LEU A 357 14.99 5.51 -14.46
N THR A 358 15.84 5.00 -15.33
CA THR A 358 15.43 4.60 -16.67
C THR A 358 14.55 3.34 -16.61
N ARG A 359 14.07 2.87 -17.76
CA ARG A 359 13.39 1.57 -17.80
C ARG A 359 14.28 0.42 -17.31
N ALA A 360 15.55 0.39 -17.72
CA ALA A 360 16.53 -0.58 -17.25
C ALA A 360 16.82 -0.40 -15.75
N GLY A 361 16.97 0.84 -15.28
CA GLY A 361 17.18 1.13 -13.86
C GLY A 361 16.02 0.70 -12.97
N LYS A 362 14.79 0.72 -13.45
CA LYS A 362 13.62 0.22 -12.67
C LYS A 362 13.67 -1.28 -12.42
N LEU A 363 14.28 -2.05 -13.31
CA LEU A 363 14.47 -3.49 -13.13
C LEU A 363 15.54 -3.81 -12.06
N LEU A 364 16.40 -2.85 -11.76
CA LEU A 364 17.49 -2.95 -10.80
C LEU A 364 17.37 -1.88 -9.69
N ALA A 365 16.16 -1.47 -9.37
CA ALA A 365 15.92 -0.30 -8.52
C ALA A 365 16.58 -0.38 -7.15
N ASP A 366 16.51 -1.55 -6.51
CA ASP A 366 17.08 -1.75 -5.18
C ASP A 366 18.61 -1.73 -5.24
N SER A 367 19.23 -2.39 -6.24
CA SER A 367 20.69 -2.34 -6.45
C SER A 367 21.19 -0.94 -6.77
N VAL A 368 20.45 -0.17 -7.59
CA VAL A 368 20.78 1.23 -7.86
C VAL A 368 20.68 2.09 -6.60
N ALA A 369 19.66 1.85 -5.77
CA ALA A 369 19.53 2.56 -4.51
C ALA A 369 20.67 2.22 -3.55
N GLU A 370 21.02 0.94 -3.40
CA GLU A 370 22.14 0.48 -2.56
C GLU A 370 23.48 1.10 -2.99
N GLU A 371 23.74 1.22 -4.28
CA GLU A 371 24.97 1.85 -4.78
C GLU A 371 25.08 3.34 -4.44
N LEU A 372 23.95 4.01 -4.24
CA LEU A 372 23.88 5.45 -3.95
C LEU A 372 23.88 5.76 -2.44
N LEU A 373 23.76 4.78 -1.59
CA LEU A 373 23.70 4.91 -0.12
C LEU A 373 25.06 4.67 0.52
#